data_5f8fd11780b987c0ed4b3c5b4bb0b9fe
#
_entry.id   5f8fd11780b987c0ed4b3c5b4bb0b9fe
#
_cell.length_a   1.000
_cell.length_b   1.000
_cell.length_c   1.000
_cell.angle_alpha   90.00
_cell.angle_beta   90.00
_cell.angle_gamma   90.00
#
_symmetry.space_group_name_H-M   'P 1'
#
loop_
_entity.id
_entity.type
_entity.pdbx_description
1 polymer ?
#
loop_
_entity_poly.entity_id
_entity_poly.type
_entity_poly.pdbx_seq_one_letter_code
_entity_poly.pdbx_strand_id
1 'polypeptide(L)'
;MLLKMTCFYPPSLFTLQLFSCYNLVMKKIFLTIITALLMCNQAFATEQVSFVYINGSNNNDIKMKNWFEKGVKKLHPVMKKNFEKYAYTDFLKNGEVTINNEPSMFFWGDKSRRDLSFVEQQLDLSKAFSPTIAYKVRSMLAAFLHDAIWVQKNHHMLTVIDELNEQVKAENARGNKVVLFGYSAGSFITYEYLFNKAPYLDFAELANVLNLTDDIRAYVKENPVKNTCISALSDAKIGGVSSAGHLVFDQSTFKEKYKNLDSSTEKVCMPDGAIKGIVNFASPLVLFYSDIADPEYELTYYNRYMLKYMLEKDVFMLTVNFKEDPMGYPTTKNLSVDEISQKANIKIENPTGFVFDNSDIWSKRTFLVAHTSYWSARKTFAKAVAKSYVEGHKYFYNEENKSQEKTDKKL
;
A
#
# COMPACT_ATOMS: atom_id res chain seq x y z
N MET A 1 -98.24 -28.81 6.56
CA MET A 1 -97.57 -28.42 5.27
C MET A 1 -96.28 -27.73 5.63
N LEU A 2 -95.20 -28.51 5.66
CA LEU A 2 -93.87 -28.06 6.08
C LEU A 2 -92.99 -27.84 4.81
N LEU A 3 -92.60 -26.59 4.56
CA LEU A 3 -91.59 -26.27 3.57
C LEU A 3 -90.18 -26.31 4.22
N LYS A 4 -89.40 -27.27 3.82
CA LYS A 4 -87.97 -27.29 4.09
C LYS A 4 -87.25 -26.40 3.06
N MET A 5 -86.66 -25.27 3.50
CA MET A 5 -85.68 -24.51 2.72
C MET A 5 -84.26 -25.04 3.06
N THR A 6 -83.64 -25.74 2.14
CA THR A 6 -82.26 -26.09 2.17
C THR A 6 -81.47 -25.01 1.44
N CYS A 7 -80.71 -24.21 2.23
CA CYS A 7 -79.69 -23.32 1.61
C CYS A 7 -78.48 -24.16 1.14
N PHE A 8 -78.31 -24.24 -0.18
CA PHE A 8 -77.03 -24.70 -0.79
C PHE A 8 -76.05 -23.55 -0.83
N TYR A 9 -75.00 -23.63 -0.05
CA TYR A 9 -73.79 -22.78 -0.25
C TYR A 9 -72.87 -23.48 -1.23
N PRO A 10 -72.34 -22.79 -2.29
CA PRO A 10 -71.39 -23.43 -3.18
C PRO A 10 -70.03 -23.52 -2.50
N PRO A 11 -69.34 -24.66 -2.55
CA PRO A 11 -68.04 -24.89 -1.89
C PRO A 11 -66.84 -24.19 -2.56
N SER A 12 -67.09 -23.35 -3.58
CA SER A 12 -65.99 -22.80 -4.41
C SER A 12 -65.30 -21.50 -3.85
N LEU A 13 -66.00 -20.77 -2.92
CA LEU A 13 -65.39 -19.55 -2.39
C LEU A 13 -64.40 -19.81 -1.23
N PHE A 14 -64.66 -20.85 -0.44
CA PHE A 14 -63.75 -21.17 0.72
C PHE A 14 -62.44 -21.79 0.30
N THR A 15 -62.41 -22.57 -0.77
CA THR A 15 -61.20 -23.15 -1.35
C THR A 15 -60.30 -22.11 -2.02
N LEU A 16 -60.85 -21.10 -2.68
CA LEU A 16 -60.10 -20.01 -3.29
C LEU A 16 -59.41 -19.08 -2.27
N GLN A 17 -60.05 -18.79 -1.13
CA GLN A 17 -59.47 -18.00 -0.05
C GLN A 17 -58.33 -18.75 0.66
N LEU A 18 -58.50 -20.06 0.91
CA LEU A 18 -57.42 -20.88 1.48
C LEU A 18 -56.21 -20.99 0.57
N PHE A 19 -56.40 -21.14 -0.75
CA PHE A 19 -55.31 -21.16 -1.73
C PHE A 19 -54.59 -19.81 -1.84
N SER A 20 -55.29 -18.69 -1.74
CA SER A 20 -54.71 -17.36 -1.74
C SER A 20 -53.89 -17.08 -0.48
N CYS A 21 -54.36 -17.46 0.70
CA CYS A 21 -53.64 -17.35 1.96
C CYS A 21 -52.38 -18.25 1.98
N TYR A 22 -52.46 -19.50 1.48
CA TYR A 22 -51.34 -20.42 1.40
C TYR A 22 -50.22 -19.88 0.48
N ASN A 23 -50.60 -19.35 -0.68
CA ASN A 23 -49.62 -18.73 -1.61
C ASN A 23 -48.95 -17.48 -1.00
N LEU A 24 -49.65 -16.67 -0.22
CA LEU A 24 -49.10 -15.48 0.44
C LEU A 24 -48.14 -15.86 1.56
N VAL A 25 -48.46 -16.89 2.34
CA VAL A 25 -47.59 -17.42 3.41
C VAL A 25 -46.32 -18.05 2.82
N MET A 26 -46.48 -18.88 1.77
CA MET A 26 -45.34 -19.50 1.09
C MET A 26 -44.43 -18.45 0.44
N LYS A 27 -44.97 -17.39 -0.18
CA LYS A 27 -44.13 -16.28 -0.71
C LYS A 27 -43.38 -15.54 0.39
N LYS A 28 -44.01 -15.30 1.56
CA LYS A 28 -43.31 -14.67 2.69
C LYS A 28 -42.21 -15.56 3.25
N ILE A 29 -42.45 -16.85 3.43
CA ILE A 29 -41.44 -17.83 3.88
C ILE A 29 -40.28 -17.89 2.89
N PHE A 30 -40.57 -17.98 1.59
CA PHE A 30 -39.56 -18.01 0.54
C PHE A 30 -38.71 -16.73 0.51
N LEU A 31 -39.35 -15.56 0.64
CA LEU A 31 -38.65 -14.27 0.71
C LEU A 31 -37.76 -14.18 1.96
N THR A 32 -38.26 -14.66 3.11
CA THR A 32 -37.50 -14.68 4.37
C THR A 32 -36.29 -15.63 4.26
N ILE A 33 -36.44 -16.80 3.63
CA ILE A 33 -35.32 -17.75 3.41
C ILE A 33 -34.31 -17.15 2.44
N ILE A 34 -34.71 -16.50 1.35
CA ILE A 34 -33.81 -15.81 0.44
C ILE A 34 -33.06 -14.68 1.14
N THR A 35 -33.76 -13.87 1.93
CA THR A 35 -33.15 -12.78 2.69
C THR A 35 -32.16 -13.32 3.73
N ALA A 36 -32.53 -14.40 4.44
CA ALA A 36 -31.63 -15.07 5.37
C ALA A 36 -30.40 -15.68 4.67
N LEU A 37 -30.56 -16.30 3.51
CA LEU A 37 -29.45 -16.83 2.70
C LEU A 37 -28.55 -15.71 2.16
N LEU A 38 -29.12 -14.57 1.76
CA LEU A 38 -28.34 -13.40 1.35
C LEU A 38 -27.60 -12.77 2.53
N MET A 39 -28.21 -12.68 3.71
CA MET A 39 -27.54 -12.21 4.92
C MET A 39 -26.46 -13.19 5.41
N CYS A 40 -26.69 -14.50 5.33
CA CYS A 40 -25.65 -15.49 5.64
C CYS A 40 -24.45 -15.43 4.69
N ASN A 41 -24.67 -15.18 3.39
CA ASN A 41 -23.58 -14.97 2.45
C ASN A 41 -22.80 -13.67 2.70
N GLN A 42 -23.41 -12.63 3.26
CA GLN A 42 -22.68 -11.42 3.68
C GLN A 42 -21.90 -11.61 4.98
N ALA A 43 -22.30 -12.53 5.85
CA ALA A 43 -21.63 -12.79 7.14
C ALA A 43 -20.30 -13.53 7.01
N PHE A 44 -19.96 -14.07 5.83
CA PHE A 44 -18.71 -14.79 5.56
C PHE A 44 -17.96 -14.24 4.35
N ALA A 45 -18.11 -12.95 4.04
CA ALA A 45 -17.27 -12.31 3.04
C ALA A 45 -15.82 -12.25 3.58
N THR A 46 -14.98 -13.22 3.19
CA THR A 46 -13.57 -13.21 3.50
C THR A 46 -12.90 -12.01 2.84
N GLU A 47 -12.12 -11.24 3.62
CA GLU A 47 -11.31 -10.16 3.07
C GLU A 47 -10.32 -10.74 2.06
N GLN A 48 -10.29 -10.21 0.85
CA GLN A 48 -9.32 -10.64 -0.16
C GLN A 48 -8.16 -9.66 -0.24
N VAL A 49 -6.95 -10.21 -0.38
CA VAL A 49 -5.72 -9.44 -0.49
C VAL A 49 -5.02 -9.75 -1.81
N SER A 50 -4.80 -8.71 -2.61
CA SER A 50 -3.99 -8.76 -3.82
C SER A 50 -2.54 -8.40 -3.51
N PHE A 51 -1.59 -9.26 -3.91
CA PHE A 51 -0.17 -8.95 -3.90
C PHE A 51 0.21 -8.31 -5.23
N VAL A 52 0.61 -7.04 -5.19
CA VAL A 52 1.03 -6.25 -6.36
C VAL A 52 2.55 -6.13 -6.33
N TYR A 53 3.22 -6.73 -7.31
CA TYR A 53 4.68 -6.72 -7.43
C TYR A 53 5.13 -5.60 -8.35
N ILE A 54 6.08 -4.80 -7.89
CA ILE A 54 6.61 -3.62 -8.59
C ILE A 54 8.06 -3.90 -8.97
N ASN A 55 8.40 -3.75 -10.25
CA ASN A 55 9.72 -4.02 -10.75
C ASN A 55 10.76 -2.99 -10.30
N GLY A 56 12.04 -3.40 -10.33
CA GLY A 56 13.20 -2.53 -10.08
C GLY A 56 13.69 -1.81 -11.33
N SER A 57 14.85 -1.19 -11.21
CA SER A 57 15.59 -0.58 -12.33
C SER A 57 16.13 -1.61 -13.32
N ASN A 58 16.58 -1.14 -14.48
CA ASN A 58 17.09 -1.97 -15.60
C ASN A 58 16.08 -2.99 -16.12
N ASN A 59 14.80 -2.67 -16.06
CA ASN A 59 13.69 -3.50 -16.54
C ASN A 59 12.91 -2.80 -17.66
N ASN A 60 13.60 -2.02 -18.49
CA ASN A 60 13.03 -1.13 -19.48
C ASN A 60 12.83 -1.76 -20.88
N ASP A 61 13.13 -3.04 -21.04
CA ASP A 61 12.87 -3.78 -22.28
C ASP A 61 11.93 -4.97 -22.07
N ILE A 62 11.41 -5.50 -23.19
CA ILE A 62 10.47 -6.64 -23.20
C ILE A 62 11.08 -7.91 -22.59
N LYS A 63 12.37 -8.10 -22.76
CA LYS A 63 13.09 -9.28 -22.23
C LYS A 63 13.17 -9.20 -20.70
N MET A 64 13.46 -8.03 -20.15
CA MET A 64 13.52 -7.79 -18.72
C MET A 64 12.12 -7.81 -18.09
N LYS A 65 11.12 -7.28 -18.79
CA LYS A 65 9.71 -7.42 -18.41
C LYS A 65 9.32 -8.90 -18.27
N ASN A 66 9.60 -9.70 -19.29
CA ASN A 66 9.32 -11.14 -19.27
C ASN A 66 10.09 -11.88 -18.16
N TRP A 67 11.33 -11.45 -17.86
CA TRP A 67 12.11 -12.00 -16.76
C TRP A 67 11.44 -11.70 -15.39
N PHE A 68 11.02 -10.46 -15.18
CA PHE A 68 10.30 -10.04 -13.98
C PHE A 68 9.00 -10.82 -13.81
N GLU A 69 8.14 -10.85 -14.85
CA GLU A 69 6.89 -11.57 -14.82
C GLU A 69 7.07 -13.07 -14.50
N LYS A 70 8.05 -13.71 -15.13
CA LYS A 70 8.39 -15.11 -14.85
C LYS A 70 8.88 -15.30 -13.40
N GLY A 71 9.62 -14.34 -12.88
CA GLY A 71 10.05 -14.32 -11.49
C GLY A 71 8.87 -14.26 -10.53
N VAL A 72 7.98 -13.30 -10.74
CA VAL A 72 6.77 -13.09 -9.94
C VAL A 72 5.85 -14.31 -9.97
N LYS A 73 5.54 -14.85 -11.16
CA LYS A 73 4.71 -16.06 -11.30
C LYS A 73 5.24 -17.27 -10.54
N LYS A 74 6.57 -17.35 -10.35
CA LYS A 74 7.20 -18.42 -9.57
C LYS A 74 7.29 -18.10 -8.07
N LEU A 75 7.42 -16.83 -7.70
CA LEU A 75 7.52 -16.39 -6.31
C LEU A 75 6.17 -16.38 -5.61
N HIS A 76 5.14 -15.87 -6.26
CA HIS A 76 3.83 -15.63 -5.66
C HIS A 76 3.21 -16.87 -4.98
N PRO A 77 3.11 -18.06 -5.62
CA PRO A 77 2.53 -19.23 -4.97
C PRO A 77 3.37 -19.70 -3.76
N VAL A 78 4.68 -19.48 -3.79
CA VAL A 78 5.56 -19.78 -2.65
C VAL A 78 5.34 -18.77 -1.52
N MET A 79 5.14 -17.47 -1.86
CA MET A 79 4.81 -16.42 -0.91
C MET A 79 3.49 -16.72 -0.21
N LYS A 80 2.42 -16.96 -0.97
CA LYS A 80 1.11 -17.34 -0.45
C LYS A 80 1.20 -18.52 0.52
N LYS A 81 1.83 -19.63 0.10
CA LYS A 81 2.02 -20.82 0.94
C LYS A 81 2.78 -20.52 2.25
N ASN A 82 3.73 -19.60 2.24
CA ASN A 82 4.46 -19.25 3.46
C ASN A 82 3.62 -18.37 4.40
N PHE A 83 2.81 -17.45 3.89
CA PHE A 83 1.83 -16.71 4.70
C PHE A 83 0.80 -17.68 5.32
N GLU A 84 0.27 -18.62 4.54
CA GLU A 84 -0.65 -19.67 5.05
C GLU A 84 0.00 -20.52 6.14
N LYS A 85 1.30 -20.77 6.04
CA LYS A 85 2.01 -21.61 7.01
C LYS A 85 2.44 -20.88 8.27
N TYR A 86 2.94 -19.64 8.16
CA TYR A 86 3.61 -18.95 9.26
C TYR A 86 2.82 -17.77 9.81
N ALA A 87 1.95 -17.16 9.02
CA ALA A 87 1.18 -15.98 9.39
C ALA A 87 -0.35 -16.23 9.33
N TYR A 88 -0.76 -17.48 9.51
CA TYR A 88 -2.17 -17.89 9.43
C TYR A 88 -3.03 -17.17 10.48
N THR A 89 -2.55 -17.09 11.71
CA THR A 89 -3.25 -16.41 12.80
C THR A 89 -3.21 -14.90 12.66
N ASP A 90 -2.03 -14.35 12.39
CA ASP A 90 -1.79 -12.91 12.48
C ASP A 90 -2.24 -12.17 11.20
N PHE A 91 -1.82 -12.64 10.02
CA PHE A 91 -2.17 -12.01 8.75
C PHE A 91 -3.49 -12.51 8.16
N LEU A 92 -3.68 -13.83 8.13
CA LEU A 92 -4.89 -14.43 7.54
C LEU A 92 -6.06 -14.51 8.53
N LYS A 93 -5.87 -14.06 9.78
CA LYS A 93 -6.92 -14.01 10.81
C LYS A 93 -7.73 -15.32 10.86
N ASN A 94 -7.01 -16.46 10.93
CA ASN A 94 -7.58 -17.81 10.94
C ASN A 94 -8.49 -18.14 9.72
N GLY A 95 -8.21 -17.53 8.57
CA GLY A 95 -8.94 -17.77 7.32
C GLY A 95 -10.00 -16.70 6.98
N GLU A 96 -10.16 -15.67 7.81
CA GLU A 96 -11.01 -14.51 7.49
C GLU A 96 -10.41 -13.66 6.37
N VAL A 97 -9.09 -13.74 6.18
CA VAL A 97 -8.35 -13.06 5.11
C VAL A 97 -7.78 -14.12 4.17
N THR A 98 -7.91 -13.90 2.87
CA THR A 98 -7.35 -14.78 1.83
C THR A 98 -6.47 -14.00 0.86
N ILE A 99 -5.40 -14.64 0.39
CA ILE A 99 -4.52 -14.07 -0.64
C ILE A 99 -4.98 -14.57 -2.01
N ASN A 100 -5.11 -13.66 -2.97
CA ASN A 100 -5.46 -14.00 -4.34
C ASN A 100 -4.51 -15.05 -4.92
N ASN A 101 -5.01 -15.93 -5.80
CA ASN A 101 -4.19 -16.97 -6.41
C ASN A 101 -3.23 -16.41 -7.47
N GLU A 102 -3.68 -15.41 -8.20
CA GLU A 102 -2.90 -14.76 -9.25
C GLU A 102 -2.25 -13.48 -8.73
N PRO A 103 -0.95 -13.26 -9.01
CA PRO A 103 -0.28 -12.03 -8.68
C PRO A 103 -0.73 -10.89 -9.57
N SER A 104 -0.84 -9.71 -9.02
CA SER A 104 -0.89 -8.47 -9.78
C SER A 104 0.53 -7.93 -9.98
N MET A 105 0.81 -7.31 -11.12
CA MET A 105 2.14 -6.82 -11.45
C MET A 105 2.05 -5.40 -11.99
N PHE A 106 2.89 -4.54 -11.47
CA PHE A 106 3.06 -3.17 -11.96
C PHE A 106 4.45 -3.02 -12.55
N PHE A 107 4.50 -2.70 -13.84
CA PHE A 107 5.74 -2.55 -14.58
C PHE A 107 5.90 -1.12 -15.07
N TRP A 108 6.86 -0.39 -14.48
CA TRP A 108 7.12 1.01 -14.80
C TRP A 108 8.31 1.22 -15.75
N GLY A 109 9.15 0.20 -15.95
CA GLY A 109 10.39 0.31 -16.68
C GLY A 109 10.26 0.70 -18.16
N ASP A 110 9.10 0.50 -18.78
CA ASP A 110 8.82 0.92 -20.15
C ASP A 110 8.75 2.46 -20.30
N LYS A 111 8.47 3.17 -19.21
CA LYS A 111 8.35 4.64 -19.22
C LYS A 111 9.69 5.36 -19.35
N SER A 112 10.75 4.81 -18.75
CA SER A 112 12.11 5.36 -18.85
C SER A 112 12.79 5.05 -20.19
N ARG A 113 12.24 4.11 -20.97
CA ARG A 113 12.88 3.57 -22.17
C ARG A 113 13.23 4.63 -23.22
N ARG A 114 12.35 5.60 -23.45
CA ARG A 114 12.58 6.65 -24.43
C ARG A 114 13.83 7.46 -24.12
N ASP A 115 13.99 7.84 -22.85
CA ASP A 115 15.08 8.66 -22.41
C ASP A 115 16.38 7.84 -22.32
N LEU A 116 16.27 6.56 -21.93
CA LEU A 116 17.40 5.63 -21.93
C LEU A 116 17.92 5.39 -23.36
N SER A 117 17.09 5.34 -24.37
CA SER A 117 17.51 5.13 -25.75
C SER A 117 18.50 6.20 -26.24
N PHE A 118 18.37 7.43 -25.77
CA PHE A 118 19.35 8.49 -26.01
C PHE A 118 20.71 8.19 -25.39
N VAL A 119 20.73 7.71 -24.15
CA VAL A 119 21.96 7.32 -23.45
C VAL A 119 22.64 6.14 -24.16
N GLU A 120 21.86 5.16 -24.61
CA GLU A 120 22.34 4.00 -25.36
C GLU A 120 22.98 4.41 -26.70
N GLN A 121 22.38 5.36 -27.42
CA GLN A 121 22.98 5.91 -28.64
C GLN A 121 24.33 6.55 -28.38
N GLN A 122 24.50 7.31 -27.29
CA GLN A 122 25.79 7.89 -26.91
C GLN A 122 26.81 6.79 -26.55
N LEU A 123 26.39 5.71 -25.92
CA LEU A 123 27.24 4.57 -25.61
C LEU A 123 27.67 3.82 -26.89
N ASP A 124 26.79 3.67 -27.87
CA ASP A 124 27.07 3.03 -29.16
C ASP A 124 28.12 3.82 -29.96
N LEU A 125 28.10 5.14 -29.90
CA LEU A 125 29.14 5.99 -30.48
C LEU A 125 30.51 5.70 -29.87
N SER A 126 30.59 5.34 -28.59
CA SER A 126 31.86 5.00 -27.91
C SER A 126 32.30 3.54 -28.09
N LYS A 127 31.44 2.68 -28.65
CA LYS A 127 31.68 1.23 -28.76
C LYS A 127 32.93 0.86 -29.54
N ALA A 128 33.23 1.61 -30.61
CA ALA A 128 34.41 1.42 -31.42
C ALA A 128 35.71 1.62 -30.66
N PHE A 129 35.68 2.36 -29.55
CA PHE A 129 36.86 2.74 -28.76
C PHE A 129 36.97 1.99 -27.42
N SER A 130 35.99 1.12 -27.11
CA SER A 130 35.95 0.44 -25.82
C SER A 130 36.04 -1.09 -25.96
N PRO A 131 36.86 -1.76 -25.11
CA PRO A 131 36.85 -3.20 -25.03
C PRO A 131 35.43 -3.72 -24.75
N THR A 132 35.04 -4.88 -25.31
CA THR A 132 33.70 -5.44 -25.22
C THR A 132 33.19 -5.58 -23.78
N ILE A 133 34.09 -5.92 -22.82
CA ILE A 133 33.73 -6.04 -21.40
C ILE A 133 33.43 -4.67 -20.82
N ALA A 134 34.29 -3.67 -21.07
CA ALA A 134 34.07 -2.31 -20.58
C ALA A 134 32.79 -1.71 -21.15
N TYR A 135 32.49 -1.93 -22.41
CA TYR A 135 31.20 -1.52 -23.01
C TYR A 135 29.99 -2.16 -22.31
N LYS A 136 30.02 -3.48 -22.08
CA LYS A 136 28.93 -4.18 -21.38
C LYS A 136 28.73 -3.66 -19.95
N VAL A 137 29.80 -3.42 -19.21
CA VAL A 137 29.74 -2.86 -17.86
C VAL A 137 29.18 -1.44 -17.89
N ARG A 138 29.63 -0.59 -18.82
CA ARG A 138 29.10 0.77 -18.99
C ARG A 138 27.61 0.78 -19.34
N SER A 139 27.20 -0.08 -20.27
CA SER A 139 25.78 -0.21 -20.66
C SER A 139 24.90 -0.64 -19.47
N MET A 140 25.34 -1.61 -18.70
CA MET A 140 24.62 -2.07 -17.51
C MET A 140 24.54 -0.96 -16.44
N LEU A 141 25.64 -0.27 -16.16
CA LEU A 141 25.66 0.83 -15.19
C LEU A 141 24.80 2.01 -15.69
N ALA A 142 24.88 2.35 -16.97
CA ALA A 142 24.11 3.43 -17.55
C ALA A 142 22.61 3.16 -17.42
N ALA A 143 22.15 1.95 -17.74
CA ALA A 143 20.75 1.58 -17.61
C ALA A 143 20.26 1.63 -16.15
N PHE A 144 21.08 1.11 -15.23
CA PHE A 144 20.75 1.13 -13.80
C PHE A 144 20.70 2.55 -13.23
N LEU A 145 21.74 3.36 -13.48
CA LEU A 145 21.81 4.73 -12.99
C LEU A 145 20.78 5.63 -13.66
N HIS A 146 20.53 5.41 -14.95
CA HIS A 146 19.51 6.17 -15.67
C HIS A 146 18.14 5.99 -15.02
N ASP A 147 17.70 4.76 -14.78
CA ASP A 147 16.40 4.48 -14.16
C ASP A 147 16.30 5.07 -12.75
N ALA A 148 17.38 4.95 -11.96
CA ALA A 148 17.43 5.53 -10.61
C ALA A 148 17.31 7.07 -10.63
N ILE A 149 18.01 7.75 -11.54
CA ILE A 149 17.94 9.21 -11.68
C ILE A 149 16.59 9.62 -12.31
N TRP A 150 16.10 8.86 -13.29
CA TRP A 150 14.86 9.14 -13.98
C TRP A 150 13.67 9.14 -13.02
N VAL A 151 13.59 8.10 -12.18
CA VAL A 151 12.48 7.93 -11.23
C VAL A 151 12.52 8.96 -10.08
N GLN A 152 13.67 9.53 -9.76
CA GLN A 152 13.78 10.60 -8.76
C GLN A 152 13.25 11.97 -9.25
N LYS A 153 13.04 12.14 -10.55
CA LYS A 153 12.46 13.38 -11.05
C LYS A 153 10.96 13.43 -10.75
N ASN A 154 10.53 14.42 -10.00
CA ASN A 154 9.14 14.55 -9.50
C ASN A 154 8.07 14.27 -10.55
N HIS A 155 8.18 14.84 -11.76
CA HIS A 155 7.15 14.67 -12.80
C HIS A 155 7.09 13.23 -13.33
N HIS A 156 8.21 12.50 -13.38
CA HIS A 156 8.23 11.09 -13.76
C HIS A 156 7.65 10.24 -12.65
N MET A 157 8.06 10.47 -11.40
CA MET A 157 7.54 9.77 -10.24
C MET A 157 6.02 9.95 -10.11
N LEU A 158 5.52 11.17 -10.20
CA LEU A 158 4.08 11.43 -10.14
C LEU A 158 3.31 10.63 -11.19
N THR A 159 3.81 10.58 -12.44
CA THR A 159 3.19 9.76 -13.50
C THR A 159 3.16 8.27 -13.14
N VAL A 160 4.26 7.75 -12.59
CA VAL A 160 4.35 6.33 -12.20
C VAL A 160 3.38 6.01 -11.06
N ILE A 161 3.35 6.84 -10.01
CA ILE A 161 2.46 6.60 -8.86
C ILE A 161 0.98 6.85 -9.18
N ASP A 162 0.66 7.73 -10.13
CA ASP A 162 -0.71 7.92 -10.61
C ASP A 162 -1.26 6.65 -11.27
N GLU A 163 -0.46 6.01 -12.13
CA GLU A 163 -0.87 4.74 -12.74
C GLU A 163 -0.92 3.58 -11.73
N LEU A 164 0.01 3.55 -10.77
CA LEU A 164 -0.08 2.59 -9.66
C LEU A 164 -1.36 2.82 -8.84
N ASN A 165 -1.74 4.09 -8.65
CA ASN A 165 -2.97 4.43 -7.94
C ASN A 165 -4.23 3.93 -8.66
N GLU A 166 -4.28 4.03 -9.98
CA GLU A 166 -5.39 3.46 -10.75
C GLU A 166 -5.47 1.94 -10.62
N GLN A 167 -4.33 1.25 -10.55
CA GLN A 167 -4.31 -0.19 -10.31
C GLN A 167 -4.80 -0.54 -8.88
N VAL A 168 -4.37 0.21 -7.87
CA VAL A 168 -4.83 0.03 -6.48
C VAL A 168 -6.33 0.31 -6.36
N LYS A 169 -6.83 1.39 -6.98
CA LYS A 169 -8.25 1.70 -7.03
C LYS A 169 -9.06 0.57 -7.69
N ALA A 170 -8.54 0.00 -8.79
CA ALA A 170 -9.18 -1.12 -9.47
C ALA A 170 -9.24 -2.37 -8.59
N GLU A 171 -8.20 -2.68 -7.82
CA GLU A 171 -8.22 -3.78 -6.85
C GLU A 171 -9.23 -3.49 -5.73
N ASN A 172 -9.19 -2.29 -5.17
CA ASN A 172 -10.14 -1.89 -4.12
C ASN A 172 -11.60 -1.93 -4.58
N ALA A 173 -11.87 -1.53 -5.82
CA ALA A 173 -13.21 -1.62 -6.42
C ALA A 173 -13.72 -3.07 -6.58
N ARG A 174 -12.81 -4.06 -6.63
CA ARG A 174 -13.13 -5.49 -6.59
C ARG A 174 -13.33 -6.02 -5.16
N GLY A 175 -13.18 -5.18 -4.15
CA GLY A 175 -13.22 -5.56 -2.74
C GLY A 175 -11.90 -6.07 -2.20
N ASN A 176 -10.80 -5.98 -2.96
CA ASN A 176 -9.48 -6.43 -2.54
C ASN A 176 -8.72 -5.32 -1.81
N LYS A 177 -8.06 -5.66 -0.70
CA LYS A 177 -6.97 -4.85 -0.16
C LYS A 177 -5.65 -5.21 -0.84
N VAL A 178 -4.69 -4.30 -0.82
CA VAL A 178 -3.45 -4.45 -1.56
C VAL A 178 -2.24 -4.52 -0.62
N VAL A 179 -1.34 -5.46 -0.88
CA VAL A 179 0.03 -5.45 -0.37
C VAL A 179 0.97 -5.19 -1.54
N LEU A 180 1.75 -4.11 -1.45
CA LEU A 180 2.73 -3.73 -2.46
C LEU A 180 4.07 -4.41 -2.19
N PHE A 181 4.65 -5.05 -3.19
CA PHE A 181 5.97 -5.67 -3.13
C PHE A 181 6.95 -4.89 -4.00
N GLY A 182 7.75 -4.04 -3.40
CA GLY A 182 8.74 -3.20 -4.08
C GLY A 182 10.10 -3.88 -4.19
N TYR A 183 10.50 -4.25 -5.41
CA TYR A 183 11.80 -4.82 -5.70
C TYR A 183 12.81 -3.74 -6.11
N SER A 184 13.97 -3.65 -5.45
CA SER A 184 15.03 -2.71 -5.80
C SER A 184 14.49 -1.25 -5.89
N ALA A 185 14.63 -0.56 -7.01
CA ALA A 185 14.04 0.77 -7.22
C ALA A 185 12.51 0.79 -7.06
N GLY A 186 11.83 -0.36 -7.16
CA GLY A 186 10.41 -0.47 -6.85
C GLY A 186 10.08 -0.17 -5.39
N SER A 187 11.05 -0.32 -4.47
CA SER A 187 10.87 0.08 -3.07
C SER A 187 10.75 1.59 -2.89
N PHE A 188 11.44 2.36 -3.74
CA PHE A 188 11.27 3.81 -3.79
C PHE A 188 9.87 4.18 -4.30
N ILE A 189 9.37 3.49 -5.33
CA ILE A 189 8.02 3.72 -5.86
C ILE A 189 6.94 3.40 -4.82
N THR A 190 7.07 2.31 -4.06
CA THR A 190 6.11 1.98 -3.00
C THR A 190 6.06 3.04 -1.90
N TYR A 191 7.23 3.56 -1.52
CA TYR A 191 7.35 4.60 -0.51
C TYR A 191 6.75 5.92 -1.01
N GLU A 192 7.13 6.38 -2.21
CA GLU A 192 6.60 7.59 -2.83
C GLU A 192 5.09 7.50 -3.10
N TYR A 193 4.61 6.30 -3.45
CA TYR A 193 3.19 6.06 -3.59
C TYR A 193 2.45 6.31 -2.27
N LEU A 194 2.90 5.71 -1.19
CA LEU A 194 2.28 5.90 0.12
C LEU A 194 2.37 7.37 0.56
N PHE A 195 3.56 7.98 0.43
CA PHE A 195 3.78 9.38 0.79
C PHE A 195 2.85 10.34 0.04
N ASN A 196 2.69 10.17 -1.26
CA ASN A 196 1.92 11.09 -2.09
C ASN A 196 0.41 10.78 -2.13
N LYS A 197 0.01 9.53 -1.97
CA LYS A 197 -1.37 9.08 -2.22
C LYS A 197 -2.15 8.69 -0.97
N ALA A 198 -1.48 8.37 0.15
CA ALA A 198 -2.17 8.04 1.38
C ALA A 198 -2.91 9.26 1.96
N PRO A 199 -4.17 9.08 2.40
CA PRO A 199 -5.00 10.16 2.92
C PRO A 199 -4.69 10.43 4.41
N TYR A 200 -3.48 10.92 4.71
CA TYR A 200 -3.01 11.12 6.08
C TYR A 200 -3.01 12.59 6.55
N LEU A 201 -3.28 13.53 5.67
CA LEU A 201 -3.25 14.95 6.02
C LEU A 201 -4.59 15.39 6.62
N ASP A 202 -4.52 15.99 7.80
CA ASP A 202 -5.60 16.73 8.42
C ASP A 202 -5.24 18.22 8.42
N PHE A 203 -5.92 19.04 7.64
CA PHE A 203 -5.61 20.44 7.54
C PHE A 203 -5.90 21.24 8.80
N ALA A 204 -6.83 20.82 9.64
CA ALA A 204 -7.07 21.47 10.92
C ALA A 204 -5.88 21.26 11.88
N GLU A 205 -5.26 20.07 11.86
CA GLU A 205 -4.06 19.78 12.63
C GLU A 205 -2.83 20.49 12.02
N LEU A 206 -2.66 20.40 10.70
CA LEU A 206 -1.59 21.04 9.95
C LEU A 206 -1.55 22.55 10.13
N ALA A 207 -2.71 23.22 10.18
CA ALA A 207 -2.79 24.67 10.33
C ALA A 207 -2.11 25.20 11.60
N ASN A 208 -1.95 24.37 12.63
CA ASN A 208 -1.28 24.73 13.88
C ASN A 208 0.26 24.73 13.76
N VAL A 209 0.81 24.01 12.79
CA VAL A 209 2.26 23.81 12.62
C VAL A 209 2.80 24.45 11.34
N LEU A 210 1.93 24.72 10.38
CA LEU A 210 2.29 25.45 9.16
C LEU A 210 2.38 26.96 9.44
N ASN A 211 3.35 27.61 8.81
CA ASN A 211 3.47 29.08 8.88
C ASN A 211 2.43 29.78 7.99
N LEU A 212 1.15 29.52 8.28
CA LEU A 212 0.01 30.15 7.61
C LEU A 212 -0.35 31.46 8.30
N THR A 213 -0.92 32.41 7.55
CA THR A 213 -1.48 33.65 8.13
C THR A 213 -2.66 33.32 9.04
N ASP A 214 -2.94 34.20 10.02
CA ASP A 214 -4.00 33.97 11.01
C ASP A 214 -5.39 33.82 10.37
N ASP A 215 -5.64 34.54 9.30
CA ASP A 215 -6.89 34.51 8.54
C ASP A 215 -7.06 33.21 7.75
N ILE A 216 -5.95 32.58 7.28
CA ILE A 216 -5.98 31.25 6.66
C ILE A 216 -6.17 30.19 7.73
N ARG A 217 -5.49 30.29 8.87
CA ARG A 217 -5.69 29.36 9.99
C ARG A 217 -7.13 29.35 10.49
N ALA A 218 -7.73 30.53 10.66
CA ALA A 218 -9.13 30.63 11.05
C ALA A 218 -10.05 29.98 10.01
N TYR A 219 -9.82 30.26 8.73
CA TYR A 219 -10.60 29.69 7.63
C TYR A 219 -10.53 28.17 7.57
N VAL A 220 -9.35 27.57 7.68
CA VAL A 220 -9.15 26.12 7.70
C VAL A 220 -9.83 25.47 8.92
N LYS A 221 -9.77 26.13 10.08
CA LYS A 221 -10.42 25.65 11.29
C LYS A 221 -11.95 25.63 11.17
N GLU A 222 -12.52 26.60 10.47
CA GLU A 222 -13.97 26.66 10.19
C GLU A 222 -14.38 25.70 9.07
N ASN A 223 -13.48 25.37 8.14
CA ASN A 223 -13.71 24.50 6.99
C ASN A 223 -12.69 23.35 6.97
N PRO A 224 -12.70 22.42 7.95
CA PRO A 224 -11.67 21.39 8.04
C PRO A 224 -11.80 20.36 6.91
N VAL A 225 -10.69 20.11 6.20
CA VAL A 225 -10.55 19.00 5.27
C VAL A 225 -9.64 17.94 5.93
N LYS A 226 -10.13 16.73 6.04
CA LYS A 226 -9.45 15.60 6.64
C LYS A 226 -9.21 14.49 5.62
N ASN A 227 -8.29 13.60 5.97
CA ASN A 227 -7.98 12.43 5.16
C ASN A 227 -7.63 12.76 3.70
N THR A 228 -6.91 13.87 3.49
CA THR A 228 -6.39 14.24 2.17
C THR A 228 -4.94 13.77 1.98
N CYS A 229 -4.41 13.88 0.77
CA CYS A 229 -3.05 13.43 0.44
C CYS A 229 -2.24 14.54 -0.23
N ILE A 230 -0.93 14.36 -0.29
CA ILE A 230 0.00 15.33 -0.91
C ILE A 230 -0.39 15.63 -2.38
N SER A 231 -0.74 14.59 -3.15
CA SER A 231 -1.13 14.78 -4.55
C SER A 231 -2.37 15.66 -4.72
N ALA A 232 -3.30 15.64 -3.78
CA ALA A 232 -4.50 16.48 -3.83
C ALA A 232 -4.17 17.98 -3.66
N LEU A 233 -3.11 18.30 -2.89
CA LEU A 233 -2.65 19.69 -2.76
C LEU A 233 -2.19 20.27 -4.09
N SER A 234 -1.44 19.46 -4.85
CA SER A 234 -0.95 19.84 -6.18
C SER A 234 -2.08 19.91 -7.20
N ASP A 235 -3.02 18.96 -7.19
CA ASP A 235 -4.17 18.94 -8.08
C ASP A 235 -5.09 20.15 -7.83
N ALA A 236 -5.37 20.46 -6.57
CA ALA A 236 -6.12 21.66 -6.17
C ALA A 236 -5.36 22.98 -6.38
N LYS A 237 -4.06 22.93 -6.73
CA LYS A 237 -3.16 24.08 -6.91
C LYS A 237 -3.03 24.98 -5.67
N ILE A 238 -3.23 24.43 -4.49
CA ILE A 238 -3.06 25.16 -3.22
C ILE A 238 -1.66 25.08 -2.67
N GLY A 239 -0.88 24.12 -3.13
CA GLY A 239 0.49 23.88 -2.68
C GLY A 239 1.06 22.60 -3.25
N GLY A 240 2.18 22.19 -2.71
CA GLY A 240 2.90 20.98 -3.09
C GLY A 240 4.12 20.77 -2.22
N VAL A 241 4.90 19.77 -2.53
CA VAL A 241 6.18 19.50 -1.86
C VAL A 241 7.30 20.15 -2.64
N SER A 242 8.14 20.95 -1.98
CA SER A 242 9.35 21.52 -2.59
C SER A 242 10.39 20.42 -2.82
N SER A 243 11.46 20.77 -3.59
CA SER A 243 12.60 19.88 -3.80
C SER A 243 13.34 19.49 -2.49
N ALA A 244 13.15 20.27 -1.43
CA ALA A 244 13.67 20.00 -0.09
C ALA A 244 12.69 19.25 0.81
N GLY A 245 11.58 18.71 0.26
CA GLY A 245 10.61 17.95 1.04
C GLY A 245 9.68 18.79 1.93
N HIS A 246 9.68 20.12 1.81
CA HIS A 246 8.80 20.98 2.60
C HIS A 246 7.50 21.29 1.86
N LEU A 247 6.37 21.31 2.60
CA LEU A 247 5.12 21.79 2.06
C LEU A 247 5.21 23.29 1.79
N VAL A 248 4.89 23.68 0.56
CA VAL A 248 4.86 25.07 0.10
C VAL A 248 3.45 25.43 -0.31
N PHE A 249 2.94 26.55 0.21
CA PHE A 249 1.59 27.03 -0.08
C PHE A 249 1.63 28.41 -0.74
N ASP A 250 0.81 28.57 -1.76
CA ASP A 250 0.48 29.91 -2.28
C ASP A 250 -0.59 30.54 -1.38
N GLN A 251 -0.15 31.33 -0.41
CA GLN A 251 -1.06 31.95 0.56
C GLN A 251 -2.00 32.97 -0.06
N SER A 252 -1.61 33.60 -1.19
CA SER A 252 -2.40 34.64 -1.85
C SER A 252 -3.72 34.12 -2.44
N THR A 253 -3.72 32.88 -2.93
CA THR A 253 -4.89 32.25 -3.57
C THR A 253 -5.42 31.05 -2.77
N PHE A 254 -4.89 30.85 -1.55
CA PHE A 254 -5.18 29.67 -0.75
C PHE A 254 -6.68 29.42 -0.55
N LYS A 255 -7.41 30.42 -0.03
CA LYS A 255 -8.84 30.24 0.30
C LYS A 255 -9.70 29.93 -0.92
N GLU A 256 -9.37 30.50 -2.08
CA GLU A 256 -10.08 30.23 -3.33
C GLU A 256 -9.88 28.78 -3.78
N LYS A 257 -8.63 28.34 -3.80
CA LYS A 257 -8.24 27.01 -4.28
C LYS A 257 -8.57 25.91 -3.29
N TYR A 258 -8.55 26.20 -1.99
CA TYR A 258 -8.85 25.24 -0.91
C TYR A 258 -10.24 24.60 -1.03
N LYS A 259 -11.21 25.32 -1.60
CA LYS A 259 -12.55 24.80 -1.87
C LYS A 259 -12.57 23.56 -2.79
N ASN A 260 -11.53 23.40 -3.60
CA ASN A 260 -11.43 22.30 -4.55
C ASN A 260 -10.72 21.07 -3.93
N LEU A 261 -10.27 21.16 -2.67
CA LEU A 261 -9.44 20.11 -2.08
C LEU A 261 -10.18 18.80 -1.91
N ASP A 262 -11.45 18.80 -1.49
CA ASP A 262 -12.23 17.58 -1.32
C ASP A 262 -12.38 16.82 -2.64
N SER A 263 -12.76 17.52 -3.72
CA SER A 263 -12.89 16.88 -5.04
C SER A 263 -11.56 16.38 -5.59
N SER A 264 -10.46 17.07 -5.31
CA SER A 264 -9.11 16.63 -5.66
C SER A 264 -8.71 15.40 -4.82
N THR A 265 -9.09 15.35 -3.55
CA THR A 265 -8.85 14.20 -2.67
C THR A 265 -9.51 12.94 -3.23
N GLU A 266 -10.79 12.99 -3.55
CA GLU A 266 -11.52 11.85 -4.14
C GLU A 266 -10.89 11.39 -5.47
N LYS A 267 -10.44 12.34 -6.27
CA LYS A 267 -9.89 12.07 -7.60
C LYS A 267 -8.51 11.41 -7.55
N VAL A 268 -7.58 11.94 -6.74
CA VAL A 268 -6.14 11.60 -6.86
C VAL A 268 -5.56 10.83 -5.69
N CYS A 269 -6.19 10.85 -4.51
CA CYS A 269 -5.73 10.05 -3.39
C CYS A 269 -6.08 8.55 -3.57
N MET A 270 -5.38 7.69 -2.87
CA MET A 270 -5.81 6.30 -2.77
C MET A 270 -7.05 6.20 -1.86
N PRO A 271 -7.93 5.21 -2.07
CA PRO A 271 -9.04 4.96 -1.14
C PRO A 271 -8.49 4.63 0.26
N ASP A 272 -9.12 5.17 1.30
CA ASP A 272 -8.72 4.88 2.68
C ASP A 272 -8.85 3.38 2.97
N GLY A 273 -7.82 2.80 3.59
CA GLY A 273 -7.77 1.38 3.88
C GLY A 273 -7.57 0.46 2.66
N ALA A 274 -7.30 0.99 1.45
CA ALA A 274 -7.01 0.16 0.26
C ALA A 274 -5.68 -0.59 0.38
N ILE A 275 -4.69 -0.02 1.07
CA ILE A 275 -3.39 -0.65 1.31
C ILE A 275 -3.41 -1.35 2.66
N LYS A 276 -3.04 -2.63 2.68
CA LYS A 276 -2.81 -3.42 3.89
C LYS A 276 -1.35 -3.46 4.29
N GLY A 277 -0.44 -3.31 3.34
CA GLY A 277 0.99 -3.28 3.66
C GLY A 277 1.90 -3.09 2.47
N ILE A 278 3.17 -2.92 2.81
CA ILE A 278 4.29 -2.77 1.89
C ILE A 278 5.38 -3.77 2.29
N VAL A 279 5.95 -4.45 1.32
CA VAL A 279 7.12 -5.31 1.47
C VAL A 279 8.20 -4.81 0.51
N ASN A 280 9.23 -4.17 1.04
CA ASN A 280 10.40 -3.73 0.29
C ASN A 280 11.50 -4.78 0.36
N PHE A 281 12.12 -5.11 -0.75
CA PHE A 281 13.20 -6.08 -0.79
C PHE A 281 14.26 -5.73 -1.85
N ALA A 282 15.48 -6.17 -1.64
CA ALA A 282 16.62 -5.67 -2.41
C ALA A 282 16.67 -4.13 -2.40
N SER A 283 16.29 -3.52 -1.28
CA SER A 283 15.86 -2.14 -1.21
C SER A 283 17.04 -1.18 -1.00
N PRO A 284 17.32 -0.28 -1.96
CA PRO A 284 18.25 0.83 -1.78
C PRO A 284 17.57 2.08 -1.19
N LEU A 285 16.40 1.95 -0.58
CA LEU A 285 15.54 3.07 -0.20
C LEU A 285 16.27 4.14 0.61
N VAL A 286 17.09 3.74 1.55
CA VAL A 286 17.89 4.64 2.39
C VAL A 286 18.83 5.55 1.57
N LEU A 287 19.33 5.05 0.43
CA LEU A 287 20.21 5.85 -0.43
C LEU A 287 19.47 6.98 -1.17
N PHE A 288 18.17 6.80 -1.41
CA PHE A 288 17.34 7.82 -2.05
C PHE A 288 16.95 8.95 -1.10
N TYR A 289 16.94 8.68 0.19
CA TYR A 289 16.49 9.61 1.24
C TYR A 289 17.61 10.04 2.18
N SER A 290 18.87 9.76 1.87
CA SER A 290 20.03 10.13 2.70
C SER A 290 20.14 11.64 2.95
N ASP A 291 19.65 12.47 2.02
CA ASP A 291 19.65 13.93 2.16
C ASP A 291 18.51 14.48 3.01
N ILE A 292 17.47 13.65 3.25
CA ILE A 292 16.26 14.04 3.97
C ILE A 292 16.24 13.40 5.36
N ALA A 293 16.93 12.26 5.51
CA ALA A 293 17.05 11.58 6.78
C ALA A 293 18.02 12.34 7.68
N ASP A 294 17.52 12.90 8.77
CA ASP A 294 18.35 13.27 9.90
C ASP A 294 19.15 12.05 10.34
N PRO A 295 20.47 12.16 10.58
CA PRO A 295 21.30 11.09 11.12
C PRO A 295 20.76 10.41 12.37
N GLU A 296 19.92 11.09 13.14
CA GLU A 296 19.24 10.56 14.32
C GLU A 296 17.84 9.97 14.02
N TYR A 297 17.48 9.79 12.73
CA TYR A 297 16.14 9.35 12.31
C TYR A 297 15.01 10.33 12.68
N GLU A 298 15.30 11.60 12.72
CA GLU A 298 14.23 12.59 12.75
C GLU A 298 13.51 12.57 11.42
N LEU A 299 12.34 11.99 11.47
CA LEU A 299 11.43 11.94 10.36
C LEU A 299 11.01 13.36 9.97
N THR A 300 10.99 13.67 8.69
CA THR A 300 10.38 14.92 8.23
C THR A 300 8.93 14.97 8.71
N TYR A 301 8.40 16.18 8.88
CA TYR A 301 7.04 16.40 9.36
C TYR A 301 5.99 15.53 8.63
N TYR A 302 6.11 15.37 7.32
CA TYR A 302 5.19 14.55 6.53
C TYR A 302 5.33 13.06 6.77
N ASN A 303 6.55 12.60 6.94
CA ASN A 303 6.83 11.21 7.28
C ASN A 303 6.25 10.82 8.63
N ARG A 304 6.19 11.77 9.58
CA ARG A 304 5.53 11.59 10.88
C ARG A 304 4.05 11.25 10.70
N TYR A 305 3.33 12.03 9.90
CA TYR A 305 1.91 11.80 9.66
C TYR A 305 1.65 10.56 8.82
N MET A 306 2.51 10.27 7.84
CA MET A 306 2.45 9.02 7.08
C MET A 306 2.65 7.82 8.01
N LEU A 307 3.61 7.87 8.95
CA LEU A 307 3.80 6.83 9.95
C LEU A 307 2.59 6.68 10.86
N LYS A 308 2.05 7.79 11.37
CA LYS A 308 0.82 7.77 12.17
C LYS A 308 -0.30 7.08 11.41
N TYR A 309 -0.54 7.47 10.16
CA TYR A 309 -1.53 6.83 9.29
C TYR A 309 -1.31 5.31 9.18
N MET A 310 -0.09 4.89 8.89
CA MET A 310 0.22 3.47 8.76
C MET A 310 -0.08 2.71 10.05
N LEU A 311 0.39 3.24 11.18
CA LEU A 311 0.25 2.60 12.48
C LEU A 311 -1.20 2.53 12.95
N GLU A 312 -2.02 3.54 12.66
CA GLU A 312 -3.44 3.59 13.06
C GLU A 312 -4.40 2.92 12.05
N LYS A 313 -3.96 2.65 10.82
CA LYS A 313 -4.80 2.11 9.74
C LYS A 313 -4.50 0.65 9.37
N ASP A 314 -3.89 -0.12 10.24
CA ASP A 314 -3.52 -1.53 10.01
C ASP A 314 -2.64 -1.72 8.76
N VAL A 315 -1.72 -0.77 8.50
CA VAL A 315 -0.77 -0.85 7.40
C VAL A 315 0.60 -1.24 7.93
N PHE A 316 1.13 -2.37 7.47
CA PHE A 316 2.50 -2.75 7.80
C PHE A 316 3.49 -2.33 6.72
N MET A 317 4.73 -2.04 7.14
CA MET A 317 5.87 -1.89 6.23
C MET A 317 6.99 -2.83 6.65
N LEU A 318 7.35 -3.74 5.77
CA LEU A 318 8.48 -4.65 5.94
C LEU A 318 9.60 -4.28 4.99
N THR A 319 10.83 -4.22 5.49
CA THR A 319 12.04 -4.28 4.67
C THR A 319 12.70 -5.63 4.90
N VAL A 320 12.89 -6.40 3.83
CA VAL A 320 13.39 -7.77 3.90
C VAL A 320 14.53 -7.95 2.92
N ASN A 321 15.76 -7.83 3.39
CA ASN A 321 16.95 -7.89 2.54
C ASN A 321 17.81 -9.11 2.82
N PHE A 322 18.47 -9.58 1.76
CA PHE A 322 19.56 -10.53 1.95
C PHE A 322 20.82 -9.79 2.42
N LYS A 323 21.49 -10.35 3.43
CA LYS A 323 22.70 -9.81 4.03
C LYS A 323 23.83 -9.63 3.03
N GLU A 324 23.87 -10.47 2.01
CA GLU A 324 24.89 -10.42 0.95
C GLU A 324 24.56 -9.45 -0.18
N ASP A 325 23.35 -8.86 -0.17
CA ASP A 325 22.89 -7.95 -1.22
C ASP A 325 23.55 -6.57 -1.05
N PRO A 326 24.41 -6.14 -1.98
CA PRO A 326 25.10 -4.85 -1.87
C PRO A 326 24.16 -3.64 -2.04
N MET A 327 22.94 -3.86 -2.49
CA MET A 327 21.91 -2.81 -2.64
C MET A 327 20.79 -2.93 -1.60
N GLY A 328 20.83 -3.96 -0.75
CA GLY A 328 19.84 -4.19 0.31
C GLY A 328 20.24 -3.51 1.60
N TYR A 329 19.78 -2.27 1.82
CA TYR A 329 20.06 -1.53 3.03
C TYR A 329 18.90 -1.63 4.02
N PRO A 330 19.19 -1.78 5.34
CA PRO A 330 18.16 -1.61 6.36
C PRO A 330 17.57 -0.20 6.28
N THR A 331 16.25 -0.08 6.38
CA THR A 331 15.57 1.21 6.29
C THR A 331 15.37 1.86 7.65
N THR A 332 15.34 1.07 8.73
CA THR A 332 15.16 1.57 10.09
C THR A 332 15.67 0.56 11.10
N LYS A 333 15.91 1.00 12.32
CA LYS A 333 15.91 0.12 13.49
C LYS A 333 14.47 -0.28 13.78
N ASN A 334 14.27 -1.48 14.29
CA ASN A 334 12.96 -1.88 14.78
C ASN A 334 12.64 -1.06 16.04
N LEU A 335 11.73 -0.12 15.91
CA LEU A 335 11.30 0.80 16.97
C LEU A 335 9.92 0.39 17.47
N SER A 336 9.71 0.49 18.77
CA SER A 336 8.38 0.36 19.38
C SER A 336 7.50 1.57 19.03
N VAL A 337 6.20 1.46 19.28
CA VAL A 337 5.26 2.59 19.11
C VAL A 337 5.67 3.77 19.97
N ASP A 338 6.05 3.51 21.20
CA ASP A 338 6.47 4.57 22.14
C ASP A 338 7.72 5.30 21.64
N GLU A 339 8.71 4.56 21.13
CA GLU A 339 9.92 5.18 20.54
C GLU A 339 9.57 5.99 19.28
N ILE A 340 8.68 5.50 18.40
CA ILE A 340 8.23 6.24 17.25
C ILE A 340 7.46 7.50 17.69
N SER A 341 6.53 7.37 18.62
CA SER A 341 5.75 8.49 19.16
C SER A 341 6.64 9.57 19.74
N GLN A 342 7.63 9.17 20.55
CA GLN A 342 8.58 10.08 21.18
C GLN A 342 9.48 10.77 20.15
N LYS A 343 10.11 10.00 19.25
CA LYS A 343 11.04 10.54 18.24
C LYS A 343 10.34 11.42 17.21
N ALA A 344 9.16 11.00 16.76
CA ALA A 344 8.37 11.74 15.78
C ALA A 344 7.55 12.88 16.42
N ASN A 345 7.46 12.95 17.75
CA ASN A 345 6.59 13.88 18.47
C ASN A 345 5.15 13.84 17.95
N ILE A 346 4.59 12.63 17.85
CA ILE A 346 3.21 12.38 17.42
C ILE A 346 2.51 11.50 18.46
N LYS A 347 1.21 11.74 18.64
CA LYS A 347 0.34 10.86 19.40
C LYS A 347 -0.23 9.81 18.45
N ILE A 348 -0.01 8.53 18.75
CA ILE A 348 -0.56 7.39 18.03
C ILE A 348 -1.67 6.80 18.89
N GLU A 349 -2.88 6.68 18.33
CA GLU A 349 -4.04 6.14 19.01
C GLU A 349 -4.40 4.76 18.41
N ASN A 350 -4.54 3.74 19.28
CA ASN A 350 -4.92 2.39 18.86
C ASN A 350 -4.08 1.83 17.71
N PRO A 351 -2.76 1.71 17.89
CA PRO A 351 -1.88 1.23 16.83
C PRO A 351 -2.23 -0.19 16.42
N THR A 352 -2.35 -0.42 15.13
CA THR A 352 -2.67 -1.71 14.51
C THR A 352 -1.71 -2.09 13.39
N GLY A 353 -1.02 -1.09 12.83
CA GLY A 353 0.05 -1.29 11.86
C GLY A 353 1.43 -1.35 12.51
N PHE A 354 2.45 -1.65 11.74
CA PHE A 354 3.84 -1.70 12.24
C PHE A 354 4.88 -1.51 11.14
N VAL A 355 6.09 -1.14 11.54
CA VAL A 355 7.27 -1.06 10.67
C VAL A 355 8.32 -2.04 11.18
N PHE A 356 8.85 -2.90 10.32
CA PHE A 356 9.83 -3.89 10.72
C PHE A 356 10.89 -4.13 9.63
N ASP A 357 12.15 -4.16 10.03
CA ASP A 357 13.30 -4.46 9.17
C ASP A 357 13.90 -5.82 9.51
N ASN A 358 14.12 -6.62 8.49
CA ASN A 358 14.86 -7.87 8.57
C ASN A 358 15.86 -7.96 7.41
N SER A 359 16.98 -7.30 7.55
CA SER A 359 18.04 -7.26 6.55
C SER A 359 19.22 -8.20 6.88
N ASP A 360 19.01 -9.19 7.76
CA ASP A 360 20.04 -10.14 8.21
C ASP A 360 19.80 -11.58 7.72
N ILE A 361 19.18 -11.74 6.54
CA ILE A 361 18.82 -13.04 6.00
C ILE A 361 19.93 -13.53 5.07
N TRP A 362 20.41 -14.78 5.28
CA TRP A 362 21.38 -15.40 4.39
C TRP A 362 20.73 -16.03 3.17
N SER A 363 21.06 -15.52 1.96
CA SER A 363 20.66 -16.13 0.68
C SER A 363 21.51 -17.35 0.30
N LYS A 364 22.69 -17.49 0.90
CA LYS A 364 23.76 -18.45 0.53
C LYS A 364 24.26 -18.22 -0.92
N ARG A 365 24.20 -16.99 -1.40
CA ARG A 365 24.69 -16.58 -2.72
C ARG A 365 25.87 -15.62 -2.57
N THR A 366 26.69 -15.53 -3.62
CA THR A 366 27.75 -14.52 -3.65
C THR A 366 27.14 -13.11 -3.81
N PHE A 367 27.79 -12.09 -3.26
CA PHE A 367 27.34 -10.71 -3.33
C PHE A 367 27.06 -10.22 -4.76
N LEU A 368 27.79 -10.72 -5.76
CA LEU A 368 27.62 -10.35 -7.17
C LEU A 368 26.23 -10.72 -7.75
N VAL A 369 25.60 -11.75 -7.21
CA VAL A 369 24.28 -12.21 -7.68
C VAL A 369 23.20 -12.11 -6.60
N ALA A 370 23.55 -11.65 -5.41
CA ALA A 370 22.62 -11.58 -4.28
C ALA A 370 21.43 -10.67 -4.59
N HIS A 371 21.67 -9.52 -5.26
CA HIS A 371 20.61 -8.57 -5.63
C HIS A 371 19.50 -9.18 -6.50
N THR A 372 19.80 -10.13 -7.36
CA THR A 372 18.82 -10.80 -8.21
C THR A 372 18.38 -12.16 -7.65
N SER A 373 18.98 -12.59 -6.55
CA SER A 373 18.76 -13.95 -6.01
C SER A 373 17.42 -14.16 -5.32
N TYR A 374 16.68 -13.12 -4.99
CA TYR A 374 15.32 -13.21 -4.43
C TYR A 374 14.39 -14.07 -5.28
N TRP A 375 14.54 -14.01 -6.60
CA TRP A 375 13.76 -14.79 -7.55
C TRP A 375 14.19 -16.26 -7.63
N SER A 376 15.47 -16.55 -7.39
CA SER A 376 15.99 -17.94 -7.39
C SER A 376 15.95 -18.58 -6.00
N ALA A 377 16.25 -17.85 -4.94
CA ALA A 377 16.16 -18.25 -3.54
C ALA A 377 14.76 -18.02 -2.94
N ARG A 378 13.73 -18.04 -3.80
CA ARG A 378 12.35 -17.65 -3.45
C ARG A 378 11.77 -18.37 -2.22
N LYS A 379 12.17 -19.62 -1.94
CA LYS A 379 11.70 -20.34 -0.73
C LYS A 379 12.24 -19.71 0.55
N THR A 380 13.52 -19.34 0.56
CA THR A 380 14.17 -18.65 1.68
C THR A 380 13.56 -17.25 1.86
N PHE A 381 13.45 -16.51 0.76
CA PHE A 381 12.89 -15.16 0.77
C PHE A 381 11.43 -15.14 1.25
N ALA A 382 10.55 -15.94 0.63
CA ALA A 382 9.13 -15.97 1.01
C ALA A 382 8.90 -16.40 2.46
N LYS A 383 9.72 -17.37 2.96
CA LYS A 383 9.70 -17.75 4.37
C LYS A 383 10.12 -16.59 5.26
N ALA A 384 11.15 -15.86 4.87
CA ALA A 384 11.64 -14.70 5.60
C ALA A 384 10.57 -13.62 5.69
N VAL A 385 9.95 -13.24 4.57
CA VAL A 385 8.86 -12.24 4.56
C VAL A 385 7.72 -12.62 5.51
N ALA A 386 7.19 -13.86 5.39
CA ALA A 386 6.10 -14.29 6.25
C ALA A 386 6.48 -14.33 7.75
N LYS A 387 7.72 -14.70 8.07
CA LYS A 387 8.22 -14.67 9.45
C LYS A 387 8.45 -13.25 9.95
N SER A 388 9.03 -12.37 9.11
CA SER A 388 9.23 -10.96 9.47
C SER A 388 7.90 -10.26 9.74
N TYR A 389 6.82 -10.63 9.04
CA TYR A 389 5.50 -10.15 9.39
C TYR A 389 5.10 -10.55 10.82
N VAL A 390 5.22 -11.83 11.16
CA VAL A 390 4.86 -12.34 12.50
C VAL A 390 5.76 -11.76 13.59
N GLU A 391 7.05 -11.66 13.30
CA GLU A 391 8.04 -11.09 14.25
C GLU A 391 7.77 -9.61 14.49
N GLY A 392 7.52 -8.83 13.42
CA GLY A 392 7.18 -7.41 13.53
C GLY A 392 5.88 -7.17 14.27
N HIS A 393 4.84 -7.93 13.94
CA HIS A 393 3.56 -7.87 14.64
C HIS A 393 3.72 -8.19 16.14
N LYS A 394 4.45 -9.25 16.50
CA LYS A 394 4.70 -9.62 17.89
C LYS A 394 5.56 -8.60 18.63
N TYR A 395 6.61 -8.08 17.99
CA TYR A 395 7.48 -7.09 18.56
C TYR A 395 6.68 -5.85 18.98
N PHE A 396 5.85 -5.38 18.07
CA PHE A 396 5.01 -4.22 18.25
C PHE A 396 4.01 -4.38 19.41
N TYR A 397 3.26 -5.47 19.44
CA TYR A 397 2.26 -5.73 20.48
C TYR A 397 2.85 -6.12 21.84
N ASN A 398 4.01 -6.79 21.88
CA ASN A 398 4.64 -7.16 23.15
C ASN A 398 5.26 -5.95 23.87
N GLU A 399 5.74 -4.96 23.15
CA GLU A 399 6.25 -3.71 23.74
C GLU A 399 5.10 -2.85 24.30
N GLU A 400 3.95 -2.85 23.62
CA GLU A 400 2.74 -2.18 24.11
C GLU A 400 2.27 -2.75 25.46
N ASN A 401 2.24 -4.07 25.59
CA ASN A 401 1.90 -4.75 26.85
C ASN A 401 2.89 -4.43 27.96
N LYS A 402 4.18 -4.27 27.68
CA LYS A 402 5.19 -3.88 28.65
C LYS A 402 5.06 -2.41 29.10
N SER A 403 4.65 -1.51 28.22
CA SER A 403 4.44 -0.11 28.58
C SER A 403 3.19 0.06 29.45
N GLN A 404 2.10 -0.66 29.17
CA GLN A 404 0.90 -0.70 29.99
C GLN A 404 1.17 -1.27 31.40
N GLU A 405 1.89 -2.39 31.51
CA GLU A 405 2.30 -2.95 32.82
C GLU A 405 3.17 -1.99 33.64
N LYS A 406 4.00 -1.15 33.00
CA LYS A 406 4.81 -0.14 33.72
C LYS A 406 3.96 1.03 34.21
N THR A 407 2.91 1.38 33.48
CA THR A 407 1.98 2.45 33.87
C THR A 407 1.08 2.01 35.00
N ASP A 408 0.55 0.80 34.95
CA ASP A 408 -0.29 0.21 36.00
C ASP A 408 0.47 -0.07 37.31
N LYS A 409 1.78 -0.30 37.23
CA LYS A 409 2.64 -0.44 38.43
C LYS A 409 3.06 0.91 39.05
N LYS A 410 2.77 2.05 38.41
CA LYS A 410 3.04 3.39 38.90
C LYS A 410 1.80 4.10 39.47
N LEU A 411 0.63 3.53 39.29
CA LEU A 411 -0.62 3.91 39.95
C LEU A 411 -0.86 3.04 41.18
#